data_f8d0babdd413d06a5c563bbb30ecec7b
#
_entry.id   f8d0babdd413d06a5c563bbb30ecec7b
#
_cell.length_a   1.000
_cell.length_b   1.000
_cell.length_c   1.000
_cell.angle_alpha   90.00
_cell.angle_beta   90.00
_cell.angle_gamma   90.00
#
_symmetry.space_group_name_H-M   'P 1'
#
loop_
_entity.id
_entity.type
_entity.pdbx_description
1 polymer ?
#
loop_
_entity_poly.entity_id
_entity_poly.type
_entity_poly.pdbx_seq_one_letter_code
_entity_poly.pdbx_strand_id
1 'polypeptide(L)'
;MIALTSALSLVAVACGEKESTTPKPAESAKPSGQEHPNPIAVIETDLGTIKIELLEDQVSKTAENFRLLAQRGFYNGTIFHRVISGFMIQGGDPNGDGTGGVTATGKPLPNEINRSSPLYQGGYKRGLVAMANKGVPETGSSQFFIMHQTYPLPPNYTIFGRVVDGMEVVDKIAAAPNAGTMANNRPINPVKMNKVYIQ
;
A
#
# COMPACT_ATOMS: atom_id res chain seq x y z
N MET A 1 -7.65 48.27 81.14
CA MET A 1 -8.56 47.57 82.08
C MET A 1 -9.08 46.34 81.47
N ILE A 2 -8.90 45.24 82.14
CA ILE A 2 -9.70 44.01 82.07
C ILE A 2 -9.40 43.13 80.84
N ALA A 3 -8.55 42.18 80.98
CA ALA A 3 -8.60 40.84 81.63
C ALA A 3 -9.23 39.79 80.69
N LEU A 4 -8.36 38.81 80.37
CA LEU A 4 -8.47 37.36 80.58
C LEU A 4 -9.61 36.66 79.82
N THR A 5 -9.37 35.58 79.17
CA THR A 5 -8.99 34.28 79.75
C THR A 5 -8.58 33.30 78.64
N SER A 6 -7.67 32.50 79.00
CA SER A 6 -7.14 31.27 78.42
C SER A 6 -8.22 30.21 78.14
N ALA A 7 -8.14 29.50 77.03
CA ALA A 7 -8.63 28.14 76.94
C ALA A 7 -7.72 27.35 76.00
N LEU A 8 -6.93 26.51 76.60
CA LEU A 8 -6.08 25.51 76.02
C LEU A 8 -6.98 24.32 75.58
N SER A 9 -7.11 24.07 74.27
CA SER A 9 -7.72 22.84 73.81
C SER A 9 -6.72 22.04 72.97
N LEU A 10 -6.32 20.95 73.58
CA LEU A 10 -5.48 19.91 73.01
C LEU A 10 -6.30 19.16 71.91
N VAL A 11 -5.88 19.21 70.67
CA VAL A 11 -6.43 18.38 69.62
C VAL A 11 -5.33 17.48 69.08
N ALA A 12 -5.57 16.18 69.19
CA ALA A 12 -4.73 15.10 68.76
C ALA A 12 -4.42 15.14 67.29
N VAL A 13 -3.15 15.02 66.95
CA VAL A 13 -2.67 14.79 65.56
C VAL A 13 -2.95 13.34 65.22
N ALA A 14 -3.92 13.09 64.36
CA ALA A 14 -4.06 11.81 63.67
C ALA A 14 -3.20 11.85 62.41
N CYS A 15 -2.15 11.06 62.37
CA CYS A 15 -1.40 10.74 61.18
C CYS A 15 -2.30 10.00 60.22
N GLY A 16 -2.76 10.68 59.15
CA GLY A 16 -3.35 10.04 57.97
C GLY A 16 -2.24 9.81 56.96
N GLU A 17 -1.87 8.56 56.75
CA GLU A 17 -1.04 8.13 55.64
C GLU A 17 -1.73 8.50 54.33
N LYS A 18 -1.09 9.36 53.54
CA LYS A 18 -1.47 9.60 52.14
C LYS A 18 -0.96 8.43 51.33
N GLU A 19 -1.85 7.55 51.00
CA GLU A 19 -1.67 6.54 49.97
C GLU A 19 -1.38 7.25 48.65
N SER A 20 -0.14 7.10 48.18
CA SER A 20 0.31 7.59 46.88
C SER A 20 -0.21 6.65 45.81
N THR A 21 -1.38 6.95 45.25
CA THR A 21 -1.86 6.30 44.03
C THR A 21 -1.09 6.87 42.86
N THR A 22 -0.04 6.18 42.47
CA THR A 22 0.63 6.36 41.18
C THR A 22 -0.37 6.05 40.07
N PRO A 23 -0.63 6.95 39.11
CA PRO A 23 -1.49 6.61 37.96
C PRO A 23 -0.75 5.54 37.13
N LYS A 24 -1.36 4.36 37.02
CA LYS A 24 -1.00 3.31 36.07
C LYS A 24 -0.97 3.93 34.67
N PRO A 25 0.13 3.77 33.90
CA PRO A 25 0.13 4.21 32.49
C PRO A 25 -1.05 3.60 31.76
N ALA A 26 -1.85 4.44 31.10
CA ALA A 26 -2.92 3.99 30.23
C ALA A 26 -2.30 3.13 29.13
N GLU A 27 -2.57 1.84 29.22
CA GLU A 27 -2.31 0.86 28.18
C GLU A 27 -3.13 1.31 26.97
N SER A 28 -2.42 1.82 25.94
CA SER A 28 -3.04 2.20 24.68
C SER A 28 -3.72 0.97 24.12
N ALA A 29 -5.04 0.94 24.18
CA ALA A 29 -5.86 -0.08 23.56
C ALA A 29 -5.51 -0.14 22.08
N LYS A 30 -4.78 -1.18 21.69
CA LYS A 30 -4.63 -1.63 20.31
C LYS A 30 -6.04 -1.93 19.80
N PRO A 31 -6.48 -1.38 18.65
CA PRO A 31 -7.77 -1.77 18.11
C PRO A 31 -7.72 -3.28 17.83
N SER A 32 -8.62 -4.03 18.45
CA SER A 32 -8.87 -5.43 18.19
C SER A 32 -9.57 -5.59 16.84
N GLY A 33 -8.82 -5.36 15.75
CA GLY A 33 -9.17 -5.83 14.43
C GLY A 33 -8.71 -7.27 14.32
N GLN A 34 -9.58 -8.19 13.97
CA GLN A 34 -9.17 -9.51 13.52
C GLN A 34 -8.20 -9.28 12.37
N GLU A 35 -6.93 -9.63 12.57
CA GLU A 35 -5.91 -9.62 11.52
C GLU A 35 -6.27 -10.75 10.53
N HIS A 36 -7.12 -10.44 9.55
CA HIS A 36 -7.19 -11.28 8.37
C HIS A 36 -5.88 -11.06 7.61
N PRO A 37 -5.12 -12.11 7.32
CA PRO A 37 -3.90 -11.96 6.55
C PRO A 37 -4.25 -11.32 5.20
N ASN A 38 -3.44 -10.36 4.78
CA ASN A 38 -3.60 -9.72 3.48
C ASN A 38 -3.60 -10.76 2.36
N PRO A 39 -4.51 -10.68 1.38
CA PRO A 39 -4.57 -11.62 0.26
C PRO A 39 -3.28 -11.59 -0.57
N ILE A 40 -2.91 -12.74 -1.14
CA ILE A 40 -1.79 -12.85 -2.07
C ILE A 40 -2.34 -12.96 -3.50
N ALA A 41 -1.95 -12.02 -4.34
CA ALA A 41 -2.18 -12.12 -5.77
C ALA A 41 -0.99 -12.80 -6.45
N VAL A 42 -1.27 -13.75 -7.33
CA VAL A 42 -0.28 -14.51 -8.08
C VAL A 42 -0.40 -14.16 -9.55
N ILE A 43 0.71 -13.70 -10.15
CA ILE A 43 0.82 -13.39 -11.59
C ILE A 43 1.75 -14.43 -12.22
N GLU A 44 1.21 -15.30 -13.05
CA GLU A 44 1.96 -16.28 -13.83
C GLU A 44 2.34 -15.68 -15.19
N THR A 45 3.62 -15.76 -15.55
CA THR A 45 4.16 -15.29 -16.83
C THR A 45 5.05 -16.37 -17.45
N ASP A 46 5.42 -16.19 -18.73
CA ASP A 46 6.38 -17.09 -19.40
C ASP A 46 7.80 -16.99 -18.80
N LEU A 47 8.10 -15.96 -18.02
CA LEU A 47 9.40 -15.75 -17.35
C LEU A 47 9.42 -16.22 -15.90
N GLY A 48 8.28 -16.67 -15.37
CA GLY A 48 8.09 -17.12 -13.99
C GLY A 48 6.89 -16.48 -13.31
N THR A 49 6.81 -16.67 -12.00
CA THR A 49 5.67 -16.24 -11.17
C THR A 49 6.07 -15.08 -10.28
N ILE A 50 5.18 -14.09 -10.14
CA ILE A 50 5.31 -12.97 -9.19
C ILE A 50 4.18 -13.08 -8.19
N LYS A 51 4.49 -13.03 -6.88
CA LYS A 51 3.49 -12.98 -5.81
C LYS A 51 3.48 -11.62 -5.14
N ILE A 52 2.29 -11.05 -5.01
CA ILE A 52 2.05 -9.72 -4.47
C ILE A 52 1.12 -9.84 -3.27
N GLU A 53 1.56 -9.40 -2.11
CA GLU A 53 0.68 -9.17 -0.97
C GLU A 53 -0.12 -7.89 -1.22
N LEU A 54 -1.45 -7.99 -1.15
CA LEU A 54 -2.36 -6.87 -1.31
C LEU A 54 -2.61 -6.22 0.06
N LEU A 55 -2.31 -4.94 0.21
CA LEU A 55 -2.39 -4.20 1.48
C LEU A 55 -3.84 -3.74 1.77
N GLU A 56 -4.79 -4.67 1.83
CA GLU A 56 -6.22 -4.37 2.08
C GLU A 56 -6.46 -3.74 3.45
N ASP A 57 -5.59 -4.02 4.42
CA ASP A 57 -5.59 -3.42 5.75
C ASP A 57 -5.25 -1.91 5.75
N GLN A 58 -4.58 -1.41 4.72
CA GLN A 58 -4.11 -0.02 4.62
C GLN A 58 -4.81 0.79 3.54
N VAL A 59 -5.13 0.16 2.40
CA VAL A 59 -5.71 0.80 1.21
C VAL A 59 -6.79 -0.10 0.62
N SER A 60 -7.88 -0.25 1.35
CA SER A 60 -8.91 -1.26 1.09
C SER A 60 -9.54 -1.18 -0.29
N LYS A 61 -9.85 0.01 -0.80
CA LYS A 61 -10.57 0.17 -2.08
C LYS A 61 -9.69 -0.13 -3.28
N THR A 62 -8.43 0.30 -3.26
CA THR A 62 -7.49 0.05 -4.36
C THR A 62 -7.05 -1.41 -4.41
N ALA A 63 -6.74 -1.99 -3.25
CA ALA A 63 -6.36 -3.40 -3.16
C ALA A 63 -7.55 -4.31 -3.51
N GLU A 64 -8.76 -4.02 -3.02
CA GLU A 64 -9.98 -4.73 -3.40
C GLU A 64 -10.29 -4.63 -4.90
N ASN A 65 -10.12 -3.45 -5.51
CA ASN A 65 -10.31 -3.28 -6.95
C ASN A 65 -9.41 -4.24 -7.74
N PHE A 66 -8.14 -4.33 -7.40
CA PHE A 66 -7.20 -5.27 -8.02
C PHE A 66 -7.64 -6.72 -7.78
N ARG A 67 -7.97 -7.09 -6.54
CA ARG A 67 -8.43 -8.43 -6.17
C ARG A 67 -9.66 -8.87 -6.96
N LEU A 68 -10.69 -8.03 -7.03
CA LEU A 68 -11.91 -8.32 -7.76
C LEU A 68 -11.68 -8.49 -9.28
N LEU A 69 -10.83 -7.65 -9.88
CA LEU A 69 -10.45 -7.79 -11.29
C LEU A 69 -9.65 -9.08 -11.53
N ALA A 70 -8.73 -9.44 -10.63
CA ALA A 70 -7.98 -10.69 -10.71
C ALA A 70 -8.91 -11.92 -10.60
N GLN A 71 -9.84 -11.92 -9.64
CA GLN A 71 -10.83 -13.00 -9.48
C GLN A 71 -11.75 -13.18 -10.69
N ARG A 72 -12.03 -12.11 -11.43
CA ARG A 72 -12.80 -12.16 -12.70
C ARG A 72 -11.95 -12.57 -13.90
N GLY A 73 -10.65 -12.83 -13.72
CA GLY A 73 -9.74 -13.15 -14.81
C GLY A 73 -9.43 -11.99 -15.72
N PHE A 74 -9.75 -10.75 -15.34
CA PHE A 74 -9.56 -9.55 -16.16
C PHE A 74 -8.12 -9.37 -16.65
N TYR A 75 -7.15 -9.70 -15.80
CA TYR A 75 -5.72 -9.53 -16.12
C TYR A 75 -5.16 -10.65 -17.01
N ASN A 76 -5.88 -11.77 -17.18
CA ASN A 76 -5.40 -12.89 -17.98
C ASN A 76 -5.21 -12.46 -19.45
N GLY A 77 -4.01 -12.68 -19.95
CA GLY A 77 -3.63 -12.30 -21.31
C GLY A 77 -3.20 -10.85 -21.48
N THR A 78 -3.36 -9.97 -20.47
CA THR A 78 -2.78 -8.62 -20.52
C THR A 78 -1.26 -8.67 -20.47
N ILE A 79 -0.59 -7.58 -20.84
CA ILE A 79 0.87 -7.53 -20.97
C ILE A 79 1.47 -6.43 -20.06
N PHE A 80 2.76 -6.56 -19.79
CA PHE A 80 3.55 -5.43 -19.32
C PHE A 80 3.88 -4.54 -20.54
N HIS A 81 3.06 -3.52 -20.74
CA HIS A 81 3.09 -2.68 -21.95
C HIS A 81 4.11 -1.53 -21.88
N ARG A 82 4.61 -1.20 -20.69
CA ARG A 82 5.63 -0.17 -20.46
C ARG A 82 6.66 -0.67 -19.46
N VAL A 83 7.92 -0.65 -19.87
CA VAL A 83 9.03 -1.19 -19.07
C VAL A 83 10.19 -0.22 -19.10
N ILE A 84 10.64 0.22 -17.92
CA ILE A 84 11.79 1.12 -17.76
C ILE A 84 12.76 0.48 -16.75
N SER A 85 13.89 0.00 -17.25
CA SER A 85 14.95 -0.52 -16.40
C SER A 85 15.44 0.55 -15.42
N GLY A 86 15.68 0.16 -14.19
CA GLY A 86 16.05 1.11 -13.11
C GLY A 86 14.86 1.86 -12.51
N PHE A 87 13.64 1.66 -13.02
CA PHE A 87 12.44 2.33 -12.52
C PHE A 87 11.31 1.36 -12.22
N MET A 88 10.51 0.95 -13.21
CA MET A 88 9.31 0.12 -12.99
C MET A 88 8.92 -0.70 -14.23
N ILE A 89 8.04 -1.68 -14.01
CA ILE A 89 7.29 -2.38 -15.05
C ILE A 89 5.81 -2.09 -14.86
N GLN A 90 5.08 -1.71 -15.92
CA GLN A 90 3.66 -1.32 -15.87
C GLN A 90 2.83 -2.23 -16.77
N GLY A 91 1.70 -2.69 -16.22
CA GLY A 91 0.75 -3.56 -16.90
C GLY A 91 -0.70 -3.32 -16.48
N GLY A 92 -1.59 -4.28 -16.80
CA GLY A 92 -3.00 -4.24 -16.40
C GLY A 92 -3.89 -3.42 -17.33
N ASP A 93 -3.39 -3.06 -18.51
CA ASP A 93 -4.15 -2.44 -19.58
C ASP A 93 -4.70 -3.51 -20.54
N PRO A 94 -6.03 -3.63 -20.73
CA PRO A 94 -6.62 -4.59 -21.67
C PRO A 94 -6.27 -4.28 -23.14
N ASN A 95 -6.03 -3.01 -23.49
CA ASN A 95 -5.61 -2.61 -24.84
C ASN A 95 -4.11 -2.85 -25.08
N GLY A 96 -3.32 -2.90 -23.99
CA GLY A 96 -1.88 -3.11 -24.06
C GLY A 96 -1.09 -1.95 -24.68
N ASP A 97 -1.64 -0.74 -24.72
CA ASP A 97 -1.01 0.47 -25.28
C ASP A 97 -0.96 1.64 -24.28
N GLY A 98 -1.49 1.45 -23.08
CA GLY A 98 -1.56 2.45 -22.02
C GLY A 98 -2.85 3.26 -21.99
N THR A 99 -3.78 3.06 -22.94
CA THR A 99 -5.00 3.85 -23.07
C THR A 99 -6.20 3.27 -22.34
N GLY A 100 -6.22 1.95 -22.13
CA GLY A 100 -7.32 1.21 -21.53
C GLY A 100 -7.30 1.19 -20.01
N GLY A 101 -8.27 0.51 -19.46
CA GLY A 101 -8.42 0.24 -18.03
C GLY A 101 -9.82 0.49 -17.54
N VAL A 102 -10.21 -0.35 -16.57
CA VAL A 102 -11.53 -0.30 -15.92
C VAL A 102 -11.36 -0.44 -14.42
N THR A 103 -12.35 -0.01 -13.67
CA THR A 103 -12.46 -0.39 -12.25
C THR A 103 -13.42 -1.56 -12.09
N ALA A 104 -13.24 -2.34 -11.04
CA ALA A 104 -14.09 -3.52 -10.78
C ALA A 104 -15.56 -3.17 -10.57
N THR A 105 -15.86 -1.95 -10.14
CA THR A 105 -17.21 -1.47 -9.84
C THR A 105 -17.78 -0.52 -10.89
N GLY A 106 -16.98 -0.12 -11.88
CA GLY A 106 -17.34 0.93 -12.84
C GLY A 106 -17.34 2.35 -12.26
N LYS A 107 -17.01 2.52 -10.97
CA LYS A 107 -16.94 3.83 -10.29
C LYS A 107 -15.49 4.33 -10.25
N PRO A 108 -15.25 5.65 -10.17
CA PRO A 108 -13.92 6.20 -9.96
C PRO A 108 -13.24 5.57 -8.76
N LEU A 109 -11.94 5.28 -8.89
CA LEU A 109 -11.12 4.73 -7.82
C LEU A 109 -10.46 5.89 -7.05
N PRO A 110 -10.75 6.07 -5.76
CA PRO A 110 -10.18 7.16 -4.99
C PRO A 110 -8.68 6.97 -4.77
N ASN A 111 -7.95 8.07 -4.63
CA ASN A 111 -6.58 8.02 -4.19
C ASN A 111 -6.52 7.78 -2.66
N GLU A 112 -6.01 6.63 -2.26
CA GLU A 112 -5.84 6.26 -0.85
C GLU A 112 -4.39 6.53 -0.42
N ILE A 113 -4.00 7.81 -0.34
CA ILE A 113 -2.63 8.24 -0.06
C ILE A 113 -2.55 8.89 1.32
N ASN A 114 -1.93 8.19 2.26
CA ASN A 114 -1.55 8.75 3.55
C ASN A 114 -0.05 9.09 3.55
N ARG A 115 0.28 10.36 3.29
CA ARG A 115 1.67 10.84 3.19
C ARG A 115 2.47 10.68 4.49
N SER A 116 1.80 10.60 5.63
CA SER A 116 2.43 10.38 6.95
C SER A 116 2.72 8.90 7.23
N SER A 117 2.18 7.99 6.44
CA SER A 117 2.43 6.56 6.60
C SER A 117 3.89 6.22 6.28
N PRO A 118 4.51 5.30 7.03
CA PRO A 118 5.85 4.77 6.72
C PRO A 118 5.96 4.19 5.30
N LEU A 119 4.83 3.77 4.70
CA LEU A 119 4.76 3.25 3.33
C LEU A 119 5.27 4.26 2.28
N TYR A 120 5.03 5.58 2.51
CA TYR A 120 5.44 6.65 1.60
C TYR A 120 6.76 7.31 2.00
N GLN A 121 7.32 6.97 3.17
CA GLN A 121 8.60 7.51 3.62
C GLN A 121 9.75 6.86 2.86
N GLY A 122 10.61 7.66 2.25
CA GLY A 122 11.76 7.20 1.47
C GLY A 122 11.45 6.83 0.02
N GLY A 123 10.32 7.34 -0.53
CA GLY A 123 9.92 7.15 -1.92
C GLY A 123 9.31 5.77 -2.20
N TYR A 124 9.15 5.47 -3.49
CA TYR A 124 8.63 4.18 -3.95
C TYR A 124 9.76 3.17 -3.99
N LYS A 125 9.80 2.30 -2.98
CA LYS A 125 10.87 1.30 -2.81
C LYS A 125 10.70 0.16 -3.80
N ARG A 126 11.83 -0.49 -4.14
CA ARG A 126 11.85 -1.72 -4.93
C ARG A 126 10.84 -2.75 -4.41
N GLY A 127 10.07 -3.35 -5.31
CA GLY A 127 9.04 -4.34 -5.02
C GLY A 127 7.69 -3.77 -4.60
N LEU A 128 7.55 -2.46 -4.35
CA LEU A 128 6.24 -1.87 -4.12
C LEU A 128 5.40 -1.86 -5.40
N VAL A 129 4.11 -2.08 -5.22
CA VAL A 129 3.12 -2.11 -6.30
C VAL A 129 2.14 -0.96 -6.11
N ALA A 130 2.00 -0.13 -7.14
CA ALA A 130 1.15 1.05 -7.07
C ALA A 130 0.19 1.15 -8.26
N MET A 131 -0.96 1.79 -8.02
CA MET A 131 -1.97 2.04 -9.04
C MET A 131 -1.52 3.18 -9.95
N ALA A 132 -1.48 2.91 -11.24
CA ALA A 132 -1.25 3.94 -12.24
C ALA A 132 -2.48 4.85 -12.37
N ASN A 133 -2.24 6.13 -12.66
CA ASN A 133 -3.28 7.11 -12.92
C ASN A 133 -2.86 8.04 -14.07
N LYS A 134 -3.77 8.90 -14.51
CA LYS A 134 -3.54 9.85 -15.62
C LYS A 134 -2.91 11.17 -15.17
N GLY A 135 -2.20 11.18 -14.03
CA GLY A 135 -1.65 12.39 -13.43
C GLY A 135 -2.67 13.26 -12.70
N VAL A 136 -3.91 12.81 -12.60
CA VAL A 136 -5.03 13.47 -11.91
C VAL A 136 -5.58 12.52 -10.85
N PRO A 137 -5.97 13.02 -9.65
CA PRO A 137 -6.63 12.21 -8.64
C PRO A 137 -7.85 11.47 -9.17
N GLU A 138 -8.16 10.31 -8.60
CA GLU A 138 -9.33 9.47 -8.92
C GLU A 138 -9.40 8.96 -10.37
N THR A 139 -8.27 8.93 -11.08
CA THR A 139 -8.17 8.36 -12.42
C THR A 139 -7.49 6.99 -12.44
N GLY A 140 -7.29 6.39 -11.27
CA GLY A 140 -6.87 4.99 -11.15
C GLY A 140 -7.89 4.05 -11.79
N SER A 141 -7.41 2.93 -12.35
CA SER A 141 -8.27 1.95 -13.03
C SER A 141 -7.78 0.52 -12.76
N SER A 142 -7.48 -0.25 -13.80
CA SER A 142 -6.84 -1.56 -13.68
C SER A 142 -5.33 -1.52 -13.87
N GLN A 143 -4.78 -0.42 -14.40
CA GLN A 143 -3.35 -0.33 -14.66
C GLN A 143 -2.55 -0.16 -13.37
N PHE A 144 -1.48 -0.92 -13.23
CA PHE A 144 -0.58 -0.89 -12.08
C PHE A 144 0.87 -0.97 -12.52
N PHE A 145 1.78 -0.59 -11.62
CA PHE A 145 3.20 -0.78 -11.85
C PHE A 145 3.90 -1.39 -10.63
N ILE A 146 4.94 -2.16 -10.90
CA ILE A 146 5.81 -2.77 -9.91
C ILE A 146 7.16 -2.06 -9.97
N MET A 147 7.64 -1.58 -8.84
CA MET A 147 8.93 -0.90 -8.76
C MET A 147 10.08 -1.89 -8.97
N HIS A 148 10.82 -1.73 -10.07
CA HIS A 148 12.04 -2.49 -10.32
C HIS A 148 13.19 -2.01 -9.42
N GLN A 149 13.33 -0.69 -9.24
CA GLN A 149 14.28 -0.09 -8.30
C GLN A 149 13.57 0.98 -7.44
N THR A 150 14.19 1.34 -6.32
CA THR A 150 13.72 2.45 -5.51
C THR A 150 13.86 3.75 -6.29
N TYR A 151 12.78 4.52 -6.39
CA TYR A 151 12.75 5.76 -7.16
C TYR A 151 12.01 6.88 -6.40
N PRO A 152 12.52 8.12 -6.39
CA PRO A 152 11.94 9.23 -5.65
C PRO A 152 10.74 9.85 -6.39
N LEU A 153 9.67 9.07 -6.56
CA LEU A 153 8.41 9.59 -7.08
C LEU A 153 7.70 10.44 -6.03
N PRO A 154 7.01 11.52 -6.44
CA PRO A 154 6.08 12.21 -5.56
C PRO A 154 4.95 11.25 -5.16
N PRO A 155 4.40 11.37 -3.92
CA PRO A 155 3.35 10.47 -3.43
C PRO A 155 1.99 10.80 -4.06
N ASN A 156 1.84 10.46 -5.34
CA ASN A 156 0.65 10.68 -6.16
C ASN A 156 -0.01 9.37 -6.62
N TYR A 157 0.61 8.22 -6.32
CA TYR A 157 0.13 6.90 -6.71
C TYR A 157 -0.19 6.07 -5.46
N THR A 158 -1.37 5.48 -5.39
CA THR A 158 -1.74 4.63 -4.26
C THR A 158 -0.90 3.36 -4.29
N ILE A 159 -0.05 3.17 -3.28
CA ILE A 159 0.68 1.91 -3.05
C ILE A 159 -0.31 0.93 -2.45
N PHE A 160 -0.62 -0.15 -3.16
CA PHE A 160 -1.64 -1.11 -2.73
C PHE A 160 -1.11 -2.54 -2.56
N GLY A 161 0.17 -2.76 -2.81
CA GLY A 161 0.76 -4.07 -2.66
C GLY A 161 2.28 -4.04 -2.58
N ARG A 162 2.85 -5.19 -2.27
CA ARG A 162 4.29 -5.43 -2.31
C ARG A 162 4.58 -6.83 -2.84
N VAL A 163 5.62 -6.96 -3.64
CA VAL A 163 6.11 -8.26 -4.09
C VAL A 163 6.74 -9.00 -2.89
N VAL A 164 6.25 -10.18 -2.63
CA VAL A 164 6.75 -11.07 -1.57
C VAL A 164 7.55 -12.24 -2.11
N ASP A 165 7.40 -12.55 -3.41
CA ASP A 165 8.13 -13.60 -4.11
C ASP A 165 8.20 -13.27 -5.61
N GLY A 166 9.28 -13.64 -6.33
CA GLY A 166 9.40 -13.45 -7.78
C GLY A 166 9.99 -12.10 -8.20
N MET A 167 10.74 -11.39 -7.34
CA MET A 167 11.43 -10.15 -7.76
C MET A 167 12.47 -10.38 -8.87
N GLU A 168 13.02 -11.56 -9.00
CA GLU A 168 13.90 -11.95 -10.10
C GLU A 168 13.16 -12.06 -11.44
N VAL A 169 11.83 -12.31 -11.41
CA VAL A 169 10.97 -12.27 -12.61
C VAL A 169 10.73 -10.82 -13.03
N VAL A 170 10.50 -9.93 -12.07
CA VAL A 170 10.41 -8.47 -12.32
C VAL A 170 11.71 -7.97 -12.96
N ASP A 171 12.87 -8.42 -12.48
CA ASP A 171 14.17 -8.05 -13.05
C ASP A 171 14.33 -8.53 -14.50
N LYS A 172 13.93 -9.77 -14.80
CA LYS A 172 13.96 -10.31 -16.16
C LYS A 172 13.05 -9.49 -17.10
N ILE A 173 11.85 -9.13 -16.64
CA ILE A 173 10.93 -8.27 -17.41
C ILE A 173 11.55 -6.88 -17.62
N ALA A 174 12.12 -6.29 -16.58
CA ALA A 174 12.73 -4.97 -16.63
C ALA A 174 14.00 -4.89 -17.52
N ALA A 175 14.66 -6.02 -17.72
CA ALA A 175 15.82 -6.16 -18.61
C ALA A 175 15.43 -6.33 -20.09
N ALA A 176 14.14 -6.52 -20.39
CA ALA A 176 13.69 -6.73 -21.76
C ALA A 176 13.97 -5.49 -22.64
N PRO A 177 14.49 -5.68 -23.87
CA PRO A 177 14.66 -4.58 -24.81
C PRO A 177 13.34 -3.86 -25.08
N ASN A 178 13.37 -2.53 -25.08
CA ASN A 178 12.19 -1.70 -25.37
C ASN A 178 12.46 -0.72 -26.51
N ALA A 179 11.40 -0.19 -27.08
CA ALA A 179 11.43 0.71 -28.23
C ALA A 179 11.79 2.16 -27.90
N GLY A 180 12.23 2.41 -26.66
CA GLY A 180 12.63 3.74 -26.18
C GLY A 180 11.47 4.68 -25.85
N THR A 181 11.82 5.89 -25.40
CA THR A 181 10.85 6.87 -24.85
C THR A 181 9.83 7.35 -25.87
N MET A 182 10.20 7.46 -27.14
CA MET A 182 9.26 7.86 -28.21
C MET A 182 8.12 6.85 -28.43
N ALA A 183 8.34 5.58 -28.10
CA ALA A 183 7.34 4.52 -28.12
C ALA A 183 6.86 4.17 -26.69
N ASN A 184 6.87 5.14 -25.78
CA ASN A 184 6.45 4.98 -24.37
C ASN A 184 7.18 3.82 -23.64
N ASN A 185 8.42 3.52 -24.01
CA ASN A 185 9.23 2.41 -23.48
C ASN A 185 8.49 1.05 -23.59
N ARG A 186 7.75 0.84 -24.66
CA ARG A 186 7.08 -0.43 -24.94
C ARG A 186 8.13 -1.51 -25.17
N PRO A 187 8.05 -2.67 -24.51
CA PRO A 187 8.94 -3.80 -24.81
C PRO A 187 8.77 -4.26 -26.28
N ILE A 188 9.87 -4.63 -26.93
CA ILE A 188 9.84 -5.20 -28.30
C ILE A 188 9.06 -6.53 -28.29
N ASN A 189 9.29 -7.34 -27.24
CA ASN A 189 8.56 -8.56 -26.97
C ASN A 189 7.90 -8.44 -25.58
N PRO A 190 6.66 -7.93 -25.51
CA PRO A 190 5.98 -7.75 -24.23
C PRO A 190 5.72 -9.08 -23.53
N VAL A 191 6.03 -9.14 -22.22
CA VAL A 191 5.73 -10.31 -21.40
C VAL A 191 4.26 -10.31 -21.03
N LYS A 192 3.59 -11.45 -21.20
CA LYS A 192 2.18 -11.63 -20.92
C LYS A 192 1.96 -12.17 -19.52
N MET A 193 0.90 -11.69 -18.86
CA MET A 193 0.32 -12.27 -17.66
C MET A 193 -0.60 -13.41 -18.11
N ASN A 194 -0.10 -14.65 -18.08
CA ASN A 194 -0.84 -15.81 -18.57
C ASN A 194 -2.06 -16.07 -17.70
N LYS A 195 -1.89 -15.95 -16.38
CA LYS A 195 -2.94 -16.09 -15.39
C LYS A 195 -2.67 -15.20 -14.19
N VAL A 196 -3.73 -14.56 -13.70
CA VAL A 196 -3.69 -13.78 -12.45
C VAL A 196 -4.82 -14.23 -11.56
N TYR A 197 -4.51 -14.60 -10.31
CA TYR A 197 -5.50 -15.11 -9.35
C TYR A 197 -5.13 -14.76 -7.92
N ILE A 198 -6.06 -14.93 -7.01
CA ILE A 198 -5.87 -14.73 -5.55
C ILE A 198 -5.72 -16.08 -4.89
N GLN A 199 -4.67 -16.22 -4.09
CA GLN A 199 -4.35 -17.40 -3.28
C GLN A 199 -4.96 -17.27 -1.89
#